data_ba9e3a4980d7783d431252baefcac5c1
#
_entry.id   ba9e3a4980d7783d431252baefcac5c1
#
_cell.length_a   1.000
_cell.length_b   1.000
_cell.length_c   1.000
_cell.angle_alpha   90.00
_cell.angle_beta   90.00
_cell.angle_gamma   90.00
#
_symmetry.space_group_name_H-M   'P 1'
#
loop_
_entity.id
_entity.type
_entity.pdbx_description
1 polymer ?
#
loop_
_entity_poly.entity_id
_entity_poly.type
_entity_poly.pdbx_seq_one_letter_code
_entity_poly.pdbx_strand_id
1 'polypeptide(L)'
;MMQREDESIMLKNELTNAELLVMKCIWDNTQDMVLSEVVAIVNDRYNKDWKPQTVSTYLAHLVQKNFLKMERNGKIYTYHPLVEEADYRDKEMNAFVKFWGCGSPSEFLSAFFKKNQVEEQELDNLKKLIDGMAK
;
A
#
# COMPACT_ATOMS: atom_id res chain seq x y z
N MET A 1 -1.66 -27.08 4.84
CA MET A 1 -1.70 -26.33 4.05
C MET A 1 -1.94 -24.90 4.33
N MET A 2 -1.88 -24.54 5.61
CA MET A 2 -1.87 -23.12 5.97
C MET A 2 -0.70 -22.38 5.35
N GLN A 3 0.46 -23.04 5.28
CA GLN A 3 1.63 -22.43 4.66
C GLN A 3 1.39 -22.09 3.22
N ARG A 4 0.66 -22.92 2.49
CA ARG A 4 0.38 -22.68 1.09
C ARG A 4 -0.48 -21.45 0.90
N GLU A 5 -1.45 -21.23 1.78
CA GLU A 5 -2.28 -20.04 1.70
C GLU A 5 -1.48 -18.78 2.02
N ASP A 6 -0.63 -18.84 3.05
CA ASP A 6 0.21 -17.72 3.42
C ASP A 6 1.21 -17.40 2.30
N GLU A 7 1.80 -18.41 1.70
CA GLU A 7 2.69 -18.21 0.55
C GLU A 7 1.94 -17.58 -0.62
N SER A 8 0.71 -18.04 -0.86
CA SER A 8 -0.10 -17.51 -1.94
C SER A 8 -0.40 -16.03 -1.73
N ILE A 9 -0.66 -15.62 -0.49
CA ILE A 9 -0.93 -14.23 -0.16
C ILE A 9 0.29 -13.36 -0.44
N MET A 10 1.49 -13.85 -0.08
CA MET A 10 2.72 -13.10 -0.31
C MET A 10 3.13 -13.07 -1.77
N LEU A 11 3.07 -14.23 -2.43
CA LEU A 11 3.57 -14.36 -3.81
C LEU A 11 2.60 -13.82 -4.83
N LYS A 12 1.31 -13.86 -4.51
CA LYS A 12 0.27 -13.33 -5.38
C LYS A 12 -0.24 -12.03 -4.81
N ASN A 13 0.61 -11.03 -4.76
CA ASN A 13 0.17 -9.71 -4.35
C ASN A 13 -1.09 -9.35 -5.11
N GLU A 14 -2.08 -8.86 -4.40
CA GLU A 14 -3.31 -8.42 -5.04
C GLU A 14 -3.02 -7.35 -6.07
N LEU A 15 -2.04 -6.52 -5.79
CA LEU A 15 -1.61 -5.46 -6.70
C LEU A 15 -0.20 -5.73 -7.20
N THR A 16 0.03 -5.43 -8.47
CA THR A 16 1.39 -5.35 -8.99
C THR A 16 2.07 -4.10 -8.42
N ASN A 17 3.39 -4.02 -8.57
CA ASN A 17 4.12 -2.82 -8.12
C ASN A 17 3.60 -1.56 -8.79
N ALA A 18 3.36 -1.62 -10.09
CA ALA A 18 2.85 -0.47 -10.84
C ALA A 18 1.46 -0.06 -10.35
N GLU A 19 0.60 -1.04 -10.13
CA GLU A 19 -0.75 -0.77 -9.63
C GLU A 19 -0.70 -0.16 -8.23
N LEU A 20 0.22 -0.62 -7.40
CA LEU A 20 0.37 -0.08 -6.05
C LEU A 20 0.80 1.38 -6.08
N LEU A 21 1.72 1.74 -6.98
CA LEU A 21 2.13 3.14 -7.13
C LEU A 21 0.95 4.02 -7.52
N VAL A 22 0.10 3.54 -8.42
CA VAL A 22 -1.11 4.27 -8.82
C VAL A 22 -2.07 4.40 -7.64
N MET A 23 -2.32 3.30 -6.94
CA MET A 23 -3.21 3.34 -5.76
C MET A 23 -2.70 4.30 -4.70
N LYS A 24 -1.39 4.31 -4.45
CA LYS A 24 -0.82 5.19 -3.43
C LYS A 24 -1.10 6.66 -3.76
N CYS A 25 -1.01 7.03 -5.02
CA CYS A 25 -1.34 8.38 -5.45
C CYS A 25 -2.81 8.71 -5.18
N ILE A 26 -3.68 7.75 -5.42
CA ILE A 26 -5.11 7.95 -5.19
C ILE A 26 -5.44 8.02 -3.70
N TRP A 27 -4.85 7.13 -2.91
CA TRP A 27 -5.06 7.14 -1.46
C TRP A 27 -4.59 8.44 -0.82
N ASP A 28 -3.48 9.00 -1.31
CA ASP A 28 -2.93 10.23 -0.73
C ASP A 28 -3.70 11.48 -1.15
N ASN A 29 -4.63 11.35 -2.08
CA ASN A 29 -5.45 12.47 -2.51
C ASN A 29 -6.81 12.41 -1.80
N THR A 30 -7.26 13.54 -1.31
CA THR A 30 -8.52 13.60 -0.54
C THR A 30 -9.76 13.62 -1.42
N GLN A 31 -9.61 13.86 -2.72
CA GLN A 31 -10.71 13.93 -3.66
C GLN A 31 -10.54 12.91 -4.76
N ASP A 32 -11.65 12.56 -5.40
CA ASP A 32 -11.62 11.65 -6.53
C ASP A 32 -10.76 12.25 -7.64
N MET A 33 -10.05 11.39 -8.37
CA MET A 33 -9.07 11.83 -9.35
C MET A 33 -9.48 11.44 -10.75
N VAL A 34 -9.05 12.27 -11.70
CA VAL A 34 -9.18 11.95 -13.13
C VAL A 34 -7.85 11.43 -13.66
N LEU A 35 -7.90 10.81 -14.84
CA LEU A 35 -6.72 10.18 -15.43
C LEU A 35 -5.51 11.11 -15.53
N SER A 36 -5.74 12.34 -16.02
CA SER A 36 -4.62 13.26 -16.22
C SER A 36 -3.92 13.64 -14.92
N GLU A 37 -4.67 13.72 -13.82
CA GLU A 37 -4.09 14.01 -12.52
C GLU A 37 -3.25 12.84 -12.03
N VAL A 38 -3.75 11.62 -12.22
CA VAL A 38 -3.02 10.42 -11.81
C VAL A 38 -1.71 10.31 -12.58
N VAL A 39 -1.76 10.54 -13.89
CA VAL A 39 -0.56 10.50 -14.74
C VAL A 39 0.49 11.49 -14.24
N ALA A 40 0.06 12.72 -13.99
CA ALA A 40 0.99 13.78 -13.57
C ALA A 40 1.63 13.44 -12.22
N ILE A 41 0.83 13.01 -11.27
CA ILE A 41 1.30 12.75 -9.91
C ILE A 41 2.21 11.52 -9.87
N VAL A 42 1.84 10.43 -10.51
CA VAL A 42 2.63 9.21 -10.46
C VAL A 42 3.98 9.41 -11.14
N ASN A 43 4.00 10.10 -12.27
CA ASN A 43 5.24 10.36 -12.98
C ASN A 43 6.17 11.27 -12.19
N ASP A 44 5.62 12.31 -11.58
CA ASP A 44 6.41 13.23 -10.77
C ASP A 44 6.94 12.56 -9.51
N ARG A 45 6.08 11.88 -8.77
CA ARG A 45 6.43 11.30 -7.47
C ARG A 45 7.42 10.16 -7.59
N TYR A 46 7.25 9.29 -8.60
CA TYR A 46 8.03 8.06 -8.70
C TYR A 46 9.01 8.08 -9.86
N ASN A 47 9.23 9.24 -10.44
CA ASN A 47 10.18 9.44 -11.54
C ASN A 47 9.91 8.47 -12.69
N LYS A 48 8.66 8.38 -13.09
CA LYS A 48 8.23 7.57 -14.22
C LYS A 48 7.94 8.45 -15.42
N ASP A 49 7.85 7.81 -16.56
CA ASP A 49 7.49 8.48 -17.82
C ASP A 49 6.36 7.69 -18.47
N TRP A 50 5.35 7.38 -17.68
CA TRP A 50 4.22 6.59 -18.17
C TRP A 50 3.28 7.45 -18.98
N LYS A 51 2.82 6.87 -20.09
CA LYS A 51 1.85 7.54 -20.93
C LYS A 51 0.44 7.36 -20.36
N PRO A 52 -0.50 8.25 -20.75
CA PRO A 52 -1.87 8.11 -20.27
C PRO A 52 -2.47 6.73 -20.54
N GLN A 53 -2.18 6.14 -21.68
CA GLN A 53 -2.66 4.81 -22.03
C GLN A 53 -2.19 3.77 -21.01
N THR A 54 -0.94 3.85 -20.60
CA THR A 54 -0.35 2.93 -19.63
C THR A 54 -1.06 3.05 -18.29
N VAL A 55 -1.22 4.27 -17.81
CA VAL A 55 -1.89 4.51 -16.52
C VAL A 55 -3.36 4.09 -16.60
N SER A 56 -4.01 4.37 -17.72
CA SER A 56 -5.39 3.96 -17.93
C SER A 56 -5.55 2.44 -17.80
N THR A 57 -4.59 1.68 -18.31
CA THR A 57 -4.60 0.23 -18.19
C THR A 57 -4.49 -0.21 -16.72
N TYR A 58 -3.60 0.42 -15.96
CA TYR A 58 -3.47 0.12 -14.52
C TYR A 58 -4.76 0.45 -13.77
N LEU A 59 -5.37 1.59 -14.11
CA LEU A 59 -6.64 1.97 -13.48
C LEU A 59 -7.75 0.97 -13.80
N ALA A 60 -7.80 0.49 -15.04
CA ALA A 60 -8.78 -0.52 -15.44
C ALA A 60 -8.59 -1.82 -14.65
N HIS A 61 -7.34 -2.24 -14.44
CA HIS A 61 -7.05 -3.42 -13.64
C HIS A 61 -7.51 -3.22 -12.19
N LEU A 62 -7.29 -2.03 -11.63
CA LEU A 62 -7.69 -1.73 -10.27
C LEU A 62 -9.21 -1.73 -10.11
N VAL A 63 -9.92 -1.24 -11.12
CA VAL A 63 -11.39 -1.32 -11.13
C VAL A 63 -11.82 -2.78 -11.17
N GLN A 64 -11.21 -3.56 -12.03
CA GLN A 64 -11.53 -4.98 -12.16
C GLN A 64 -11.27 -5.76 -10.86
N LYS A 65 -10.23 -5.38 -10.14
CA LYS A 65 -9.87 -6.01 -8.86
C LYS A 65 -10.68 -5.48 -7.69
N ASN A 66 -11.59 -4.55 -7.92
CA ASN A 66 -12.44 -3.93 -6.90
C ASN A 66 -11.68 -3.08 -5.90
N PHE A 67 -10.57 -2.50 -6.32
CA PHE A 67 -9.85 -1.51 -5.53
C PHE A 67 -10.33 -0.10 -5.81
N LEU A 68 -10.86 0.13 -7.01
CA LEU A 68 -11.35 1.42 -7.42
C LEU A 68 -12.75 1.31 -7.99
N LYS A 69 -13.52 2.37 -7.80
CA LYS A 69 -14.78 2.58 -8.46
C LYS A 69 -14.56 3.68 -9.49
N MET A 70 -14.98 3.42 -10.73
CA MET A 70 -14.93 4.42 -11.78
C MET A 70 -16.32 5.00 -11.96
N GLU A 71 -16.42 6.30 -11.85
CA GLU A 71 -17.68 7.00 -12.07
C GLU A 71 -17.57 7.91 -13.28
N ARG A 72 -18.60 7.87 -14.10
CA ARG A 72 -18.67 8.71 -15.28
C ARG A 72 -19.51 9.92 -14.98
N ASN A 73 -18.97 11.09 -15.26
CA ASN A 73 -19.67 12.36 -15.10
C ASN A 73 -19.54 13.13 -16.41
N GLY A 74 -20.52 12.92 -17.30
CA GLY A 74 -20.41 13.45 -18.65
C GLY A 74 -19.38 12.66 -19.45
N LYS A 75 -18.34 13.36 -19.92
CA LYS A 75 -17.24 12.75 -20.64
C LYS A 75 -16.04 12.46 -19.74
N ILE A 76 -16.16 12.78 -18.48
CA ILE A 76 -15.05 12.67 -17.54
C ILE A 76 -15.28 11.46 -16.64
N TYR A 77 -14.22 10.69 -16.43
CA TYR A 77 -14.23 9.58 -15.49
C TYR A 77 -13.41 9.94 -14.27
N THR A 78 -13.97 9.68 -13.09
CA THR A 78 -13.25 9.84 -11.82
C THR A 78 -13.07 8.47 -11.18
N TYR A 79 -12.04 8.35 -10.36
CA TYR A 79 -11.69 7.11 -9.68
C TYR A 79 -11.72 7.33 -8.18
N HIS A 80 -12.41 6.44 -7.49
CA HIS A 80 -12.63 6.52 -6.06
C HIS A 80 -12.17 5.20 -5.41
N PRO A 81 -11.36 5.25 -4.33
CA PRO A 81 -10.91 4.02 -3.69
C PRO A 81 -12.04 3.30 -2.98
N LEU A 82 -12.12 1.99 -3.18
CA LEU A 82 -13.06 1.11 -2.49
C LEU A 82 -12.42 0.39 -1.32
N VAL A 83 -11.09 0.35 -1.28
CA VAL A 83 -10.32 -0.28 -0.22
C VAL A 83 -9.57 0.80 0.53
N GLU A 84 -9.65 0.78 1.85
CA GLU A 84 -8.93 1.74 2.67
C GLU A 84 -7.44 1.44 2.68
N GLU A 85 -6.62 2.49 2.61
CA GLU A 85 -5.16 2.33 2.61
C GLU A 85 -4.67 1.56 3.83
N ALA A 86 -5.17 1.92 5.01
CA ALA A 86 -4.74 1.29 6.24
C ALA A 86 -5.04 -0.21 6.26
N ASP A 87 -6.20 -0.59 5.75
CA ASP A 87 -6.58 -2.00 5.72
C ASP A 87 -5.65 -2.80 4.79
N TYR A 88 -5.37 -2.25 3.63
CA TYR A 88 -4.46 -2.91 2.69
C TYR A 88 -3.05 -3.00 3.24
N ARG A 89 -2.55 -1.90 3.78
CA ARG A 89 -1.22 -1.83 4.38
C ARG A 89 -1.06 -2.86 5.51
N ASP A 90 -2.03 -2.90 6.41
CA ASP A 90 -1.96 -3.81 7.56
C ASP A 90 -1.97 -5.26 7.12
N LYS A 91 -2.78 -5.58 6.11
CA LYS A 91 -2.82 -6.93 5.55
C LYS A 91 -1.47 -7.31 4.95
N GLU A 92 -0.86 -6.38 4.21
CA GLU A 92 0.44 -6.62 3.59
C GLU A 92 1.54 -6.79 4.64
N MET A 93 1.51 -5.97 5.69
CA MET A 93 2.48 -6.08 6.77
C MET A 93 2.39 -7.42 7.48
N ASN A 94 1.18 -7.86 7.78
CA ASN A 94 0.97 -9.15 8.42
C ASN A 94 1.43 -10.31 7.55
N ALA A 95 1.14 -10.23 6.25
CA ALA A 95 1.58 -11.26 5.31
C ALA A 95 3.10 -11.30 5.21
N PHE A 96 3.74 -10.15 5.20
CA PHE A 96 5.19 -10.04 5.16
C PHE A 96 5.82 -10.71 6.38
N VAL A 97 5.33 -10.38 7.56
CA VAL A 97 5.88 -10.95 8.80
C VAL A 97 5.71 -12.48 8.83
N LYS A 98 4.54 -12.97 8.44
CA LYS A 98 4.29 -14.40 8.39
C LYS A 98 5.18 -15.12 7.38
N PHE A 99 5.31 -14.53 6.20
CA PHE A 99 6.08 -15.15 5.13
C PHE A 99 7.55 -15.31 5.52
N TRP A 100 8.12 -14.28 6.11
CA TRP A 100 9.54 -14.28 6.45
C TRP A 100 9.84 -15.02 7.76
N GLY A 101 8.80 -15.45 8.49
CA GLY A 101 8.97 -16.25 9.69
C GLY A 101 9.76 -15.53 10.77
N CYS A 102 9.40 -14.29 11.04
CA CYS A 102 10.16 -13.45 11.98
C CYS A 102 10.05 -13.93 13.43
N GLY A 103 9.33 -15.01 13.68
CA GLY A 103 9.21 -15.59 15.01
C GLY A 103 8.39 -14.78 15.97
N SER A 104 8.88 -13.62 16.37
CA SER A 104 8.21 -12.77 17.33
C SER A 104 8.29 -11.31 16.92
N PRO A 105 7.40 -10.47 17.45
CA PRO A 105 7.49 -9.03 17.21
C PRO A 105 8.84 -8.44 17.61
N SER A 106 9.43 -8.92 18.70
CA SER A 106 10.72 -8.39 19.14
C SER A 106 11.83 -8.76 18.18
N GLU A 107 11.79 -9.93 17.58
CA GLU A 107 12.78 -10.31 16.57
C GLU A 107 12.66 -9.45 15.33
N PHE A 108 11.42 -9.19 14.90
CA PHE A 108 11.16 -8.33 13.76
C PHE A 108 11.68 -6.92 14.01
N LEU A 109 11.36 -6.35 15.16
CA LEU A 109 11.80 -5.00 15.52
C LEU A 109 13.32 -4.93 15.66
N SER A 110 13.92 -5.96 16.24
CA SER A 110 15.38 -6.00 16.38
C SER A 110 16.05 -5.96 15.01
N ALA A 111 15.57 -6.75 14.06
CA ALA A 111 16.11 -6.76 12.71
C ALA A 111 15.95 -5.39 12.04
N PHE A 112 14.79 -4.78 12.21
CA PHE A 112 14.51 -3.48 11.64
C PHE A 112 15.45 -2.41 12.20
N PHE A 113 15.66 -2.40 13.51
CA PHE A 113 16.48 -1.37 14.17
C PHE A 113 17.98 -1.55 13.92
N LYS A 114 18.42 -2.72 13.52
CA LYS A 114 19.82 -2.90 13.14
C LYS A 114 20.18 -2.11 11.90
N LYS A 115 19.23 -1.90 11.01
CA LYS A 115 19.50 -1.23 9.74
C LYS A 115 19.01 0.20 9.71
N ASN A 116 18.13 0.57 10.62
CA ASN A 116 17.51 1.89 10.63
C ASN A 116 17.81 2.58 11.96
N GLN A 117 18.42 3.75 11.88
CA GLN A 117 18.65 4.53 13.09
C GLN A 117 17.33 5.07 13.60
N VAL A 118 17.14 4.98 14.91
CA VAL A 118 15.93 5.45 15.56
C VAL A 118 16.30 6.56 16.53
N GLU A 119 15.66 7.70 16.38
CA GLU A 119 15.91 8.84 17.25
C GLU A 119 15.41 8.54 18.66
N GLU A 120 16.07 9.18 19.64
CA GLU A 120 15.74 8.99 21.05
C GLU A 120 14.29 9.28 21.35
N GLN A 121 13.74 10.32 20.73
CA GLN A 121 12.33 10.67 20.92
C GLN A 121 11.41 9.53 20.43
N GLU A 122 11.75 8.93 19.33
CA GLU A 122 10.96 7.84 18.79
C GLU A 122 11.07 6.60 19.66
N LEU A 123 12.23 6.33 20.23
CA LEU A 123 12.40 5.23 21.19
C LEU A 123 11.51 5.42 22.41
N ASP A 124 11.40 6.66 22.90
CA ASP A 124 10.50 6.96 24.01
C ASP A 124 9.06 6.71 23.63
N ASN A 125 8.67 7.11 22.43
CA ASN A 125 7.32 6.86 21.93
C ASN A 125 7.01 5.37 21.86
N LEU A 126 7.97 4.57 21.39
CA LEU A 126 7.82 3.12 21.33
C LEU A 126 7.66 2.51 22.71
N LYS A 127 8.44 2.98 23.68
CA LYS A 127 8.33 2.49 25.05
C LYS A 127 6.96 2.76 25.63
N LYS A 128 6.43 3.96 25.41
CA LYS A 128 5.10 4.33 25.88
C LYS A 128 4.02 3.46 25.22
N LEU A 129 4.16 3.21 23.93
CA LEU A 129 3.23 2.36 23.19
C LEU A 129 3.20 0.94 23.76
N ILE A 130 4.39 0.39 24.01
CA ILE A 130 4.51 -0.96 24.54
C ILE A 130 3.94 -1.03 25.96
N ASP A 131 4.23 -0.04 26.80
CA ASP A 131 3.71 0.01 28.16
C ASP A 131 2.18 0.06 28.16
N GLY A 132 1.59 0.79 27.22
CA GLY A 132 0.15 0.84 27.07
C GLY A 132 -0.46 -0.49 26.71
N MET A 133 0.26 -1.29 25.93
CA MET A 133 -0.21 -2.61 25.52
C MET A 133 -0.12 -3.65 26.63
N ALA A 134 0.79 -3.46 27.57
CA ALA A 134 1.02 -4.42 28.64
C ALA A 134 -0.11 -4.48 29.67
N LYS A 135 -1.08 -3.58 29.57
CA LYS A 135 -2.24 -3.57 30.45
C LYS A 135 -3.44 -4.29 29.81
#